data_8e5ef564c676322137920f6f2db8b33a
#
_entry.id   8e5ef564c676322137920f6f2db8b33a
#
_cell.length_a   1.000
_cell.length_b   1.000
_cell.length_c   1.000
_cell.angle_alpha   90.00
_cell.angle_beta   90.00
_cell.angle_gamma   90.00
#
_symmetry.space_group_name_H-M   'P 1'
#
loop_
_entity.id
_entity.type
_entity.pdbx_description
1 polymer ?
#
loop_
_entity_poly.entity_id
_entity_poly.type
_entity_poly.pdbx_seq_one_letter_code
_entity_poly.pdbx_strand_id
1 'polypeptide(L)'
;MEYLVTMTTHVPDGTSAEAVQDIRGREAARSRDLAAQGHLLRLWRPPLQPAEWRTLGLFAADYDAQLEKILASMPLRVWRTDQVTPLAPHPNDPDLETREPGSPAAAAWRSEFLTTFTVTVPDGTPAGEVANTEAREADRARELAAHGHLLRLWRMPGAGRTLGLWHADNAAGLQAILASLPLRAWMSVQTTPLTTHPSDPAPASS
;
A
#
# COMPACT_ATOMS: atom_id res chain seq x y z
N MET A 1 -3.78 -7.89 -12.02
CA MET A 1 -3.91 -8.03 -10.54
C MET A 1 -2.87 -7.14 -9.88
N GLU A 2 -3.15 -6.66 -8.66
CA GLU A 2 -2.17 -5.89 -7.89
C GLU A 2 -1.62 -6.73 -6.75
N TYR A 3 -0.40 -6.41 -6.32
CA TYR A 3 0.34 -7.14 -5.29
C TYR A 3 1.09 -6.16 -4.39
N LEU A 4 0.94 -6.31 -3.08
CA LEU A 4 1.85 -5.69 -2.13
C LEU A 4 3.04 -6.62 -1.91
N VAL A 5 4.25 -6.12 -2.17
CA VAL A 5 5.49 -6.87 -1.97
C VAL A 5 6.32 -6.20 -0.89
N THR A 6 6.54 -6.92 0.21
CA THR A 6 7.50 -6.52 1.24
C THR A 6 8.86 -7.07 0.88
N MET A 7 9.79 -6.18 0.59
CA MET A 7 11.14 -6.48 0.11
C MET A 7 12.15 -6.21 1.22
N THR A 8 12.74 -7.26 1.78
CA THR A 8 13.77 -7.15 2.84
C THR A 8 15.14 -7.50 2.24
N THR A 9 16.07 -6.53 2.27
CA THR A 9 17.39 -6.67 1.69
C THR A 9 18.44 -6.95 2.78
N HIS A 10 19.27 -7.96 2.55
CA HIS A 10 20.41 -8.33 3.38
C HIS A 10 21.67 -8.26 2.54
N VAL A 11 22.48 -7.23 2.77
CA VAL A 11 23.77 -7.09 2.08
C VAL A 11 24.74 -8.12 2.67
N PRO A 12 25.37 -8.99 1.83
CA PRO A 12 26.35 -9.95 2.34
C PRO A 12 27.55 -9.27 3.02
N ASP A 13 28.05 -9.90 4.07
CA ASP A 13 29.24 -9.41 4.77
C ASP A 13 30.42 -9.29 3.81
N GLY A 14 31.22 -8.24 3.97
CA GLY A 14 32.38 -7.97 3.13
C GLY A 14 32.06 -7.33 1.76
N THR A 15 30.78 -7.05 1.46
CA THR A 15 30.42 -6.31 0.25
C THR A 15 30.94 -4.88 0.34
N SER A 16 31.68 -4.43 -0.70
CA SER A 16 32.20 -3.06 -0.72
C SER A 16 31.08 -2.01 -0.89
N ALA A 17 31.29 -0.81 -0.36
CA ALA A 17 30.35 0.29 -0.53
C ALA A 17 30.09 0.63 -2.01
N GLU A 18 31.11 0.50 -2.86
CA GLU A 18 31.01 0.70 -4.30
C GLU A 18 30.07 -0.32 -4.95
N ALA A 19 30.21 -1.61 -4.61
CA ALA A 19 29.32 -2.67 -5.11
C ALA A 19 27.86 -2.45 -4.65
N VAL A 20 27.66 -1.98 -3.41
CA VAL A 20 26.31 -1.62 -2.93
C VAL A 20 25.74 -0.45 -3.74
N GLN A 21 26.54 0.58 -4.02
CA GLN A 21 26.07 1.73 -4.81
C GLN A 21 25.78 1.37 -6.27
N ASP A 22 26.60 0.52 -6.89
CA ASP A 22 26.37 0.03 -8.24
C ASP A 22 25.04 -0.71 -8.36
N ILE A 23 24.80 -1.70 -7.50
CA ILE A 23 23.55 -2.47 -7.54
C ILE A 23 22.32 -1.60 -7.25
N ARG A 24 22.43 -0.60 -6.35
CA ARG A 24 21.37 0.38 -6.09
C ARG A 24 21.07 1.25 -7.30
N GLY A 25 22.11 1.68 -8.01
CA GLY A 25 21.96 2.44 -9.26
C GLY A 25 21.20 1.65 -10.34
N ARG A 26 21.57 0.38 -10.53
CA ARG A 26 20.90 -0.53 -11.45
C ARG A 26 19.46 -0.84 -11.03
N GLU A 27 19.21 -1.02 -9.72
CA GLU A 27 17.85 -1.20 -9.17
C GLU A 27 16.97 0.01 -9.44
N ALA A 28 17.48 1.23 -9.24
CA ALA A 28 16.75 2.46 -9.51
C ALA A 28 16.43 2.62 -11.02
N ALA A 29 17.36 2.24 -11.91
CA ALA A 29 17.10 2.23 -13.35
C ALA A 29 15.99 1.22 -13.70
N ARG A 30 16.10 -0.02 -13.19
CA ARG A 30 15.09 -1.05 -13.44
C ARG A 30 13.72 -0.68 -12.87
N SER A 31 13.65 -0.03 -11.71
CA SER A 31 12.39 0.47 -11.13
C SER A 31 11.70 1.48 -12.06
N ARG A 32 12.46 2.39 -12.69
CA ARG A 32 11.91 3.32 -13.68
C ARG A 32 11.35 2.62 -14.91
N ASP A 33 12.06 1.60 -15.43
CA ASP A 33 11.59 0.81 -16.56
C ASP A 33 10.29 0.07 -16.24
N LEU A 34 10.20 -0.54 -15.06
CA LEU A 34 9.00 -1.24 -14.60
C LEU A 34 7.83 -0.27 -14.38
N ALA A 35 8.09 0.92 -13.89
CA ALA A 35 7.08 1.97 -13.75
C ALA A 35 6.56 2.43 -15.13
N ALA A 36 7.46 2.67 -16.09
CA ALA A 36 7.08 3.03 -17.45
C ALA A 36 6.24 1.94 -18.17
N GLN A 37 6.43 0.68 -17.78
CA GLN A 37 5.66 -0.47 -18.26
C GLN A 37 4.35 -0.69 -17.49
N GLY A 38 4.07 0.09 -16.44
CA GLY A 38 2.90 -0.07 -15.58
C GLY A 38 2.96 -1.25 -14.61
N HIS A 39 4.13 -1.86 -14.43
CA HIS A 39 4.33 -2.98 -13.53
C HIS A 39 4.68 -2.57 -12.10
N LEU A 40 5.36 -1.44 -11.91
CA LEU A 40 5.62 -0.85 -10.60
C LEU A 40 4.74 0.39 -10.45
N LEU A 41 3.81 0.35 -9.49
CA LEU A 41 2.84 1.40 -9.25
C LEU A 41 3.29 2.37 -8.15
N ARG A 42 3.86 1.87 -7.06
CA ARG A 42 4.32 2.65 -5.91
C ARG A 42 5.49 1.98 -5.21
N LEU A 43 6.33 2.82 -4.56
CA LEU A 43 7.39 2.37 -3.65
C LEU A 43 7.42 3.23 -2.39
N TRP A 44 7.51 2.57 -1.23
CA TRP A 44 7.59 3.24 0.07
C TRP A 44 8.64 2.64 0.98
N ARG A 45 9.08 3.44 1.92
CA ARG A 45 9.88 3.00 3.07
C ARG A 45 8.98 3.00 4.31
N PRO A 46 8.76 1.84 4.95
CA PRO A 46 8.13 1.77 6.26
C PRO A 46 9.15 2.22 7.33
N PRO A 47 8.73 2.45 8.59
CA PRO A 47 9.65 2.61 9.71
C PRO A 47 10.62 1.43 9.80
N LEU A 48 11.92 1.72 9.95
CA LEU A 48 12.98 0.73 9.96
C LEU A 48 13.68 0.70 11.32
N GLN A 49 14.12 -0.48 11.75
CA GLN A 49 15.06 -0.63 12.82
C GLN A 49 16.48 -0.29 12.32
N PRO A 50 17.43 0.05 13.22
CA PRO A 50 18.83 0.23 12.84
C PRO A 50 19.35 -0.98 12.05
N ALA A 51 20.07 -0.72 10.97
CA ALA A 51 20.60 -1.73 10.03
C ALA A 51 19.54 -2.52 9.23
N GLU A 52 18.26 -2.22 9.35
CA GLU A 52 17.22 -2.82 8.53
C GLU A 52 17.13 -2.11 7.17
N TRP A 53 16.95 -2.90 6.10
CA TRP A 53 16.67 -2.37 4.77
C TRP A 53 15.42 -3.04 4.22
N ARG A 54 14.28 -2.37 4.36
CA ARG A 54 12.99 -2.85 3.90
C ARG A 54 12.32 -1.80 3.02
N THR A 55 11.67 -2.28 1.96
CA THR A 55 10.88 -1.47 1.03
C THR A 55 9.53 -2.15 0.83
N LEU A 56 8.46 -1.37 0.73
CA LEU A 56 7.15 -1.83 0.30
C LEU A 56 6.94 -1.39 -1.15
N GLY A 57 6.55 -2.33 -2.00
CA GLY A 57 6.22 -2.06 -3.40
C GLY A 57 4.79 -2.49 -3.73
N LEU A 58 4.06 -1.65 -4.45
CA LEU A 58 2.80 -2.01 -5.09
C LEU A 58 3.10 -2.32 -6.56
N PHE A 59 2.84 -3.55 -6.95
CA PHE A 59 3.11 -4.05 -8.30
C PHE A 59 1.82 -4.45 -9.00
N ALA A 60 1.81 -4.35 -10.34
CA ALA A 60 0.77 -4.87 -11.21
C ALA A 60 1.33 -5.95 -12.13
N ALA A 61 0.64 -7.10 -12.17
CA ALA A 61 0.92 -8.20 -13.10
C ALA A 61 -0.38 -8.93 -13.43
N ASP A 62 -0.42 -9.61 -14.58
CA ASP A 62 -1.62 -10.34 -15.01
C ASP A 62 -1.84 -11.62 -14.18
N TYR A 63 -0.73 -12.24 -13.75
CA TYR A 63 -0.70 -13.49 -12.96
C TYR A 63 0.61 -13.63 -12.16
N ASP A 64 0.61 -14.51 -11.17
CA ASP A 64 1.73 -14.68 -10.21
C ASP A 64 3.08 -14.98 -10.88
N ALA A 65 3.10 -15.81 -11.93
CA ALA A 65 4.36 -16.14 -12.64
C ALA A 65 4.94 -14.93 -13.42
N GLN A 66 4.10 -13.97 -13.83
CA GLN A 66 4.59 -12.72 -14.41
C GLN A 66 5.18 -11.82 -13.31
N LEU A 67 4.54 -11.72 -12.14
CA LEU A 67 5.10 -11.00 -11.01
C LEU A 67 6.47 -11.55 -10.62
N GLU A 68 6.61 -12.87 -10.52
CA GLU A 68 7.91 -13.49 -10.18
C GLU A 68 8.99 -13.13 -11.21
N LYS A 69 8.68 -13.11 -12.52
CA LYS A 69 9.61 -12.64 -13.56
C LYS A 69 9.99 -11.17 -13.39
N ILE A 70 9.03 -10.32 -13.02
CA ILE A 70 9.26 -8.90 -12.75
C ILE A 70 10.23 -8.76 -11.57
N LEU A 71 9.95 -9.42 -10.45
CA LEU A 71 10.78 -9.37 -9.24
C LEU A 71 12.18 -9.96 -9.48
N ALA A 72 12.28 -11.06 -10.21
CA ALA A 72 13.55 -11.69 -10.58
C ALA A 72 14.41 -10.81 -11.49
N SER A 73 13.80 -9.90 -12.27
CA SER A 73 14.52 -8.96 -13.14
C SER A 73 15.16 -7.77 -12.38
N MET A 74 14.82 -7.60 -11.11
CA MET A 74 15.32 -6.50 -10.28
C MET A 74 16.70 -6.86 -9.71
N PRO A 75 17.75 -6.02 -9.89
CA PRO A 75 19.12 -6.34 -9.47
C PRO A 75 19.30 -6.70 -8.00
N LEU A 76 18.58 -6.04 -7.08
CA LEU A 76 18.64 -6.33 -5.64
C LEU A 76 18.06 -7.70 -5.25
N ARG A 77 17.38 -8.40 -6.17
CA ARG A 77 16.77 -9.72 -5.91
C ARG A 77 17.78 -10.73 -5.34
N VAL A 78 19.06 -10.63 -5.70
CA VAL A 78 20.12 -11.52 -5.21
C VAL A 78 20.43 -11.36 -3.71
N TRP A 79 20.07 -10.23 -3.10
CA TRP A 79 20.26 -9.91 -1.68
C TRP A 79 18.93 -9.79 -0.93
N ARG A 80 17.80 -10.09 -1.58
CA ARG A 80 16.47 -9.73 -1.10
C ARG A 80 15.60 -10.96 -0.89
N THR A 81 14.84 -10.93 0.19
CA THR A 81 13.70 -11.81 0.40
C THR A 81 12.42 -11.02 0.18
N ASP A 82 11.52 -11.56 -0.64
CA ASP A 82 10.24 -10.95 -0.96
C ASP A 82 9.10 -11.72 -0.33
N GLN A 83 8.22 -10.99 0.37
CA GLN A 83 6.94 -11.49 0.83
C GLN A 83 5.86 -10.88 -0.04
N VAL A 84 5.17 -11.69 -0.82
CA VAL A 84 4.12 -11.27 -1.74
C VAL A 84 2.75 -11.45 -1.13
N THR A 85 1.93 -10.42 -1.20
CA THR A 85 0.51 -10.44 -0.81
C THR A 85 -0.33 -10.06 -2.02
N PRO A 86 -1.11 -10.98 -2.61
CA PRO A 86 -2.02 -10.67 -3.69
C PRO A 86 -3.16 -9.79 -3.19
N LEU A 87 -3.56 -8.83 -4.00
CA LEU A 87 -4.60 -7.85 -3.68
C LEU A 87 -5.76 -7.99 -4.68
N ALA A 88 -6.97 -8.12 -4.15
CA ALA A 88 -8.18 -8.14 -4.94
C ALA A 88 -8.93 -6.80 -4.80
N PRO A 89 -9.72 -6.38 -5.81
CA PRO A 89 -10.53 -5.17 -5.73
C PRO A 89 -11.46 -5.18 -4.51
N HIS A 90 -11.55 -4.05 -3.80
CA HIS A 90 -12.52 -3.85 -2.73
C HIS A 90 -13.72 -3.08 -3.28
N PRO A 91 -14.99 -3.40 -2.89
CA PRO A 91 -16.17 -2.71 -3.42
C PRO A 91 -16.17 -1.19 -3.21
N ASN A 92 -15.55 -0.74 -2.12
CA ASN A 92 -15.45 0.67 -1.75
C ASN A 92 -14.09 1.28 -2.14
N ASP A 93 -13.34 0.67 -3.08
CA ASP A 93 -12.09 1.24 -3.55
C ASP A 93 -12.37 2.47 -4.44
N PRO A 94 -11.84 3.66 -4.10
CA PRO A 94 -12.05 4.87 -4.91
C PRO A 94 -11.60 4.75 -6.36
N ASP A 95 -10.55 3.95 -6.63
CA ASP A 95 -10.00 3.77 -7.98
C ASP A 95 -10.94 3.01 -8.93
N LEU A 96 -11.98 2.36 -8.39
CA LEU A 96 -13.01 1.72 -9.21
C LEU A 96 -14.01 2.73 -9.79
N GLU A 97 -14.20 3.87 -9.14
CA GLU A 97 -15.22 4.87 -9.53
C GLU A 97 -14.64 6.04 -10.34
N THR A 98 -13.34 6.34 -10.18
CA THR A 98 -12.74 7.56 -10.74
C THR A 98 -11.36 7.33 -11.33
N ARG A 99 -11.29 6.73 -12.51
CA ARG A 99 -10.07 6.79 -13.33
C ARG A 99 -10.10 7.98 -14.26
N GLU A 100 -10.33 9.18 -13.73
CA GLU A 100 -10.04 10.43 -14.42
C GLU A 100 -8.59 10.82 -14.13
N PRO A 101 -7.73 10.97 -15.15
CA PRO A 101 -6.39 11.51 -14.96
C PRO A 101 -6.51 13.00 -14.63
N GLY A 102 -6.36 13.36 -13.37
CA GLY A 102 -6.35 14.78 -12.98
C GLY A 102 -7.11 15.14 -11.71
N SER A 103 -7.46 14.20 -10.84
CA SER A 103 -8.01 14.58 -9.53
C SER A 103 -7.02 15.48 -8.77
N PRO A 104 -7.48 16.60 -8.16
CA PRO A 104 -6.61 17.64 -7.63
C PRO A 104 -5.66 17.06 -6.59
N ALA A 105 -4.41 17.44 -6.79
CA ALA A 105 -3.26 17.10 -6.01
C ALA A 105 -3.56 16.90 -4.53
N ALA A 106 -3.11 15.77 -4.01
CA ALA A 106 -2.83 15.61 -2.60
C ALA A 106 -2.18 16.90 -2.08
N ALA A 107 -2.81 17.54 -1.10
CA ALA A 107 -2.24 18.72 -0.49
C ALA A 107 -0.81 18.42 -0.04
N ALA A 108 0.14 19.30 -0.35
CA ALA A 108 1.60 19.15 -0.24
C ALA A 108 2.15 18.79 1.17
N TRP A 109 1.30 18.47 2.14
CA TRP A 109 1.63 18.30 3.57
C TRP A 109 1.06 17.02 4.20
N ARG A 110 0.50 16.09 3.41
CA ARG A 110 -0.12 14.88 3.95
C ARG A 110 0.85 13.71 3.95
N SER A 111 0.96 13.06 5.10
CA SER A 111 1.70 11.80 5.23
C SER A 111 0.86 10.64 4.69
N GLU A 112 1.51 9.67 4.05
CA GLU A 112 0.88 8.43 3.62
C GLU A 112 0.93 7.38 4.72
N PHE A 113 -0.12 6.58 4.81
CA PHE A 113 -0.24 5.48 5.76
C PHE A 113 -0.83 4.27 5.08
N LEU A 114 -0.28 3.10 5.40
CA LEU A 114 -0.87 1.82 5.07
C LEU A 114 -1.58 1.26 6.29
N THR A 115 -2.82 0.79 6.14
CA THR A 115 -3.56 0.14 7.22
C THR A 115 -3.97 -1.25 6.81
N THR A 116 -3.84 -2.20 7.73
CA THR A 116 -4.48 -3.52 7.60
C THR A 116 -5.63 -3.59 8.57
N PHE A 117 -6.81 -3.88 8.05
CA PHE A 117 -8.03 -4.11 8.83
C PHE A 117 -8.36 -5.59 8.88
N THR A 118 -8.90 -6.03 10.01
CA THR A 118 -9.63 -7.29 10.10
C THR A 118 -10.98 -6.99 10.73
N VAL A 119 -12.06 -7.23 9.97
CA VAL A 119 -13.43 -7.04 10.44
C VAL A 119 -13.95 -8.36 11.02
N THR A 120 -14.46 -8.30 12.25
CA THR A 120 -15.10 -9.43 12.92
C THR A 120 -16.45 -8.95 13.43
N VAL A 121 -17.52 -9.40 12.79
CA VAL A 121 -18.89 -9.12 13.27
C VAL A 121 -19.15 -9.94 14.51
N PRO A 122 -19.62 -9.31 15.63
CA PRO A 122 -19.93 -10.05 16.85
C PRO A 122 -21.04 -11.09 16.62
N ASP A 123 -20.92 -12.23 17.28
CA ASP A 123 -21.93 -13.30 17.22
C ASP A 123 -23.30 -12.78 17.67
N GLY A 124 -24.34 -13.16 16.94
CA GLY A 124 -25.72 -12.76 17.24
C GLY A 124 -26.09 -11.36 16.74
N THR A 125 -25.21 -10.64 16.05
CA THR A 125 -25.57 -9.36 15.41
C THR A 125 -26.64 -9.59 14.34
N PRO A 126 -27.81 -8.91 14.36
CA PRO A 126 -28.85 -9.08 13.37
C PRO A 126 -28.33 -8.74 11.96
N ALA A 127 -28.70 -9.53 10.95
CA ALA A 127 -28.27 -9.32 9.57
C ALA A 127 -28.62 -7.93 9.03
N GLY A 128 -29.76 -7.36 9.43
CA GLY A 128 -30.16 -6.00 9.08
C GLY A 128 -29.26 -4.92 9.65
N GLU A 129 -28.73 -5.13 10.87
CA GLU A 129 -27.76 -4.23 11.49
C GLU A 129 -26.41 -4.29 10.76
N VAL A 130 -25.96 -5.51 10.41
CA VAL A 130 -24.73 -5.69 9.62
C VAL A 130 -24.85 -4.96 8.29
N ALA A 131 -25.91 -5.21 7.52
CA ALA A 131 -26.13 -4.58 6.21
C ALA A 131 -26.22 -3.04 6.30
N ASN A 132 -26.89 -2.51 7.32
CA ASN A 132 -26.97 -1.06 7.54
C ASN A 132 -25.60 -0.45 7.88
N THR A 133 -24.81 -1.14 8.69
CA THR A 133 -23.47 -0.66 9.07
C THR A 133 -22.52 -0.70 7.88
N GLU A 134 -22.57 -1.76 7.05
CA GLU A 134 -21.81 -1.86 5.81
C GLU A 134 -22.19 -0.78 4.79
N ALA A 135 -23.48 -0.47 4.65
CA ALA A 135 -23.93 0.61 3.77
C ALA A 135 -23.39 1.98 4.22
N ARG A 136 -23.46 2.28 5.53
CA ARG A 136 -22.88 3.50 6.09
C ARG A 136 -21.37 3.56 5.95
N GLU A 137 -20.69 2.43 6.04
CA GLU A 137 -19.24 2.33 5.80
C GLU A 137 -18.90 2.68 4.34
N ALA A 138 -19.69 2.18 3.37
CA ALA A 138 -19.51 2.52 1.96
C ALA A 138 -19.72 4.02 1.70
N ASP A 139 -20.75 4.63 2.31
CA ASP A 139 -20.98 6.08 2.22
C ASP A 139 -19.80 6.88 2.80
N ARG A 140 -19.30 6.46 3.97
CA ARG A 140 -18.18 7.11 4.61
C ARG A 140 -16.88 6.96 3.83
N ALA A 141 -16.63 5.80 3.24
CA ALA A 141 -15.47 5.57 2.37
C ALA A 141 -15.48 6.52 1.16
N ARG A 142 -16.65 6.70 0.49
CA ARG A 142 -16.80 7.65 -0.63
C ARG A 142 -16.53 9.10 -0.19
N GLU A 143 -17.06 9.50 0.97
CA GLU A 143 -16.80 10.83 1.52
C GLU A 143 -15.31 11.06 1.81
N LEU A 144 -14.64 10.10 2.45
CA LEU A 144 -13.21 10.17 2.74
C LEU A 144 -12.35 10.20 1.46
N ALA A 145 -12.77 9.48 0.43
CA ALA A 145 -12.13 9.51 -0.88
C ALA A 145 -12.30 10.89 -1.55
N ALA A 146 -13.51 11.45 -1.54
CA ALA A 146 -13.78 12.78 -2.09
C ALA A 146 -12.94 13.89 -1.42
N HIS A 147 -12.61 13.74 -0.14
CA HIS A 147 -11.72 14.64 0.59
C HIS A 147 -10.23 14.29 0.46
N GLY A 148 -9.87 13.27 -0.30
CA GLY A 148 -8.51 12.83 -0.53
C GLY A 148 -7.84 12.19 0.68
N HIS A 149 -8.62 11.68 1.65
CA HIS A 149 -8.12 10.94 2.79
C HIS A 149 -7.97 9.45 2.48
N LEU A 150 -8.93 8.83 1.81
CA LEU A 150 -8.84 7.46 1.34
C LEU A 150 -8.37 7.44 -0.10
N LEU A 151 -7.22 6.80 -0.35
CA LEU A 151 -6.63 6.71 -1.69
C LEU A 151 -6.98 5.40 -2.38
N ARG A 152 -6.86 4.28 -1.66
CA ARG A 152 -7.09 2.93 -2.18
C ARG A 152 -7.59 1.99 -1.09
N LEU A 153 -8.38 1.01 -1.51
CA LEU A 153 -8.79 -0.14 -0.69
C LEU A 153 -8.64 -1.44 -1.49
N TRP A 154 -8.12 -2.46 -0.83
CA TRP A 154 -8.01 -3.81 -1.41
C TRP A 154 -8.47 -4.87 -0.42
N ARG A 155 -9.03 -5.96 -0.94
CA ARG A 155 -9.19 -7.19 -0.17
C ARG A 155 -7.87 -7.95 -0.13
N MET A 156 -7.51 -8.45 1.04
CA MET A 156 -6.35 -9.31 1.26
C MET A 156 -6.78 -10.78 1.42
N PRO A 157 -5.86 -11.75 1.25
CA PRO A 157 -6.12 -13.14 1.61
C PRO A 157 -6.51 -13.27 3.08
N GLY A 158 -7.52 -14.12 3.34
CA GLY A 158 -8.12 -14.32 4.67
C GLY A 158 -9.44 -13.55 4.84
N ALA A 159 -10.34 -14.12 5.63
CA ALA A 159 -11.68 -13.57 5.84
C ALA A 159 -11.63 -12.19 6.52
N GLY A 160 -12.39 -11.24 5.98
CA GLY A 160 -12.56 -9.90 6.53
C GLY A 160 -11.30 -9.02 6.51
N ARG A 161 -10.24 -9.41 5.78
CA ARG A 161 -8.98 -8.66 5.74
C ARG A 161 -8.96 -7.67 4.58
N THR A 162 -8.67 -6.42 4.92
CA THR A 162 -8.60 -5.30 3.95
C THR A 162 -7.30 -4.52 4.15
N LEU A 163 -6.70 -4.09 3.05
CA LEU A 163 -5.59 -3.14 3.02
C LEU A 163 -6.12 -1.79 2.59
N GLY A 164 -5.76 -0.72 3.31
CA GLY A 164 -6.10 0.66 2.95
C GLY A 164 -4.86 1.52 2.81
N LEU A 165 -4.83 2.38 1.80
CA LEU A 165 -3.84 3.45 1.62
C LEU A 165 -4.52 4.79 1.88
N TRP A 166 -3.91 5.58 2.77
CA TRP A 166 -4.51 6.79 3.30
C TRP A 166 -3.57 7.99 3.27
N HIS A 167 -4.16 9.18 3.15
CA HIS A 167 -3.52 10.45 3.46
C HIS A 167 -4.08 11.05 4.75
N ALA A 168 -3.20 11.49 5.64
CA ALA A 168 -3.55 12.30 6.82
C ALA A 168 -2.39 13.24 7.15
N ASP A 169 -2.67 14.32 7.90
CA ASP A 169 -1.63 15.28 8.29
C ASP A 169 -0.56 14.64 9.19
N ASN A 170 -0.99 13.69 10.02
CA ASN A 170 -0.13 12.94 10.95
C ASN A 170 -0.88 11.69 11.46
N ALA A 171 -0.21 10.90 12.31
CA ALA A 171 -0.80 9.69 12.90
C ALA A 171 -2.07 9.96 13.72
N ALA A 172 -2.15 11.07 14.45
CA ALA A 172 -3.35 11.44 15.22
C ALA A 172 -4.53 11.79 14.30
N GLY A 173 -4.27 12.50 13.20
CA GLY A 173 -5.26 12.77 12.16
C GLY A 173 -5.79 11.49 11.52
N LEU A 174 -4.91 10.54 11.21
CA LEU A 174 -5.34 9.22 10.72
C LEU A 174 -6.22 8.49 11.75
N GLN A 175 -5.83 8.48 13.02
CA GLN A 175 -6.64 7.85 14.07
C GLN A 175 -8.04 8.45 14.17
N ALA A 176 -8.16 9.77 14.05
CA ALA A 176 -9.47 10.44 14.02
C ALA A 176 -10.32 10.04 12.80
N ILE A 177 -9.69 9.93 11.62
CA ILE A 177 -10.35 9.42 10.41
C ILE A 177 -10.84 7.99 10.62
N LEU A 178 -9.99 7.10 11.10
CA LEU A 178 -10.33 5.69 11.33
C LEU A 178 -11.39 5.52 12.42
N ALA A 179 -11.40 6.37 13.46
CA ALA A 179 -12.42 6.37 14.48
C ALA A 179 -13.81 6.79 13.97
N SER A 180 -13.87 7.49 12.84
CA SER A 180 -15.13 7.91 12.20
C SER A 180 -15.78 6.83 11.33
N LEU A 181 -15.11 5.69 11.12
CA LEU A 181 -15.62 4.59 10.31
C LEU A 181 -16.75 3.85 11.05
N PRO A 182 -17.93 3.63 10.45
CA PRO A 182 -19.04 2.90 11.06
C PRO A 182 -18.70 1.48 11.52
N LEU A 183 -17.83 0.77 10.79
CA LEU A 183 -17.36 -0.57 11.16
C LEU A 183 -16.29 -0.56 12.26
N ARG A 184 -15.85 0.60 12.74
CA ARG A 184 -14.71 0.73 13.67
C ARG A 184 -14.78 -0.17 14.89
N ALA A 185 -15.98 -0.36 15.46
CA ALA A 185 -16.19 -1.21 16.62
C ALA A 185 -15.95 -2.71 16.35
N TRP A 186 -16.04 -3.12 15.09
CA TRP A 186 -15.83 -4.51 14.64
C TRP A 186 -14.45 -4.71 14.02
N MET A 187 -13.60 -3.66 13.97
CA MET A 187 -12.29 -3.71 13.32
C MET A 187 -11.15 -3.81 14.32
N SER A 188 -10.22 -4.72 14.05
CA SER A 188 -8.84 -4.55 14.48
C SER A 188 -8.05 -3.84 13.38
N VAL A 189 -7.20 -2.87 13.76
CA VAL A 189 -6.48 -2.03 12.81
C VAL A 189 -5.01 -2.00 13.17
N GLN A 190 -4.15 -2.28 12.17
CA GLN A 190 -2.71 -2.04 12.23
C GLN A 190 -2.37 -0.93 11.25
N THR A 191 -1.56 0.02 11.69
CA THR A 191 -1.18 1.19 10.90
C THR A 191 0.33 1.24 10.72
N THR A 192 0.79 1.48 9.50
CA THR A 192 2.19 1.67 9.14
C THR A 192 2.33 3.05 8.47
N PRO A 193 3.03 4.02 9.07
CA PRO A 193 3.38 5.26 8.39
C PRO A 193 4.34 4.97 7.24
N LEU A 194 4.19 5.69 6.15
CA LEU A 194 4.99 5.48 4.95
C LEU A 194 5.80 6.74 4.63
N THR A 195 7.03 6.53 4.17
CA THR A 195 7.85 7.56 3.54
C THR A 195 8.05 7.19 2.09
N THR A 196 7.88 8.15 1.18
CA THR A 196 8.08 7.94 -0.26
C THR A 196 9.50 7.46 -0.53
N HIS A 197 9.64 6.39 -1.30
CA HIS A 197 10.95 5.90 -1.73
C HIS A 197 11.53 6.82 -2.83
N PRO A 198 12.87 7.08 -2.89
CA PRO A 198 13.46 7.92 -3.94
C PRO A 198 13.20 7.45 -5.38
N SER A 199 12.88 6.18 -5.57
CA SER A 199 12.51 5.59 -6.87
C SER A 199 11.00 5.32 -7.00
N ASP A 200 10.16 5.95 -6.16
CA ASP A 200 8.70 5.85 -6.29
C ASP A 200 8.27 6.49 -7.62
N PRO A 201 7.47 5.79 -8.46
CA PRO A 201 7.00 6.33 -9.73
C PRO A 201 5.94 7.42 -9.59
N ALA A 202 5.26 7.52 -8.44
CA ALA A 202 4.33 8.61 -8.23
C ALA A 202 5.06 9.95 -8.25
N PRO A 203 4.45 11.02 -8.84
CA PRO A 203 5.06 12.33 -8.83
C PRO A 203 5.32 12.76 -7.39
N ALA A 204 6.55 13.25 -7.12
CA ALA A 204 6.86 13.87 -5.84
C ALA A 204 5.85 14.99 -5.60
N SER A 205 5.20 14.99 -4.45
CA SER A 205 4.38 16.13 -4.02
C SER A 205 5.29 17.35 -3.97
N SER A 206 5.09 18.27 -4.90
CA SER A 206 5.85 19.51 -5.03
C SER A 206 5.48 20.49 -3.92
#